data_3d24736a3a793459a64150182be7a566
#
_entry.id   3d24736a3a793459a64150182be7a566
#
_cell.length_a   1.000
_cell.length_b   1.000
_cell.length_c   1.000
_cell.angle_alpha   90.00
_cell.angle_beta   90.00
_cell.angle_gamma   90.00
#
_symmetry.space_group_name_H-M   'P 1'
#
loop_
_entity.id
_entity.type
_entity.pdbx_description
1 polymer ?
#
loop_
_entity_poly.entity_id
_entity_poly.type
_entity_poly.pdbx_seq_one_letter_code
_entity_poly.pdbx_strand_id
1 'polypeptide(L)'
;MFVCIKGTLTDGHLYAGRAAERGAAAVVCSEEIDVPAQVTVIKVEDTKKALALMAASLYGWPAEEMKIIGVTGTKGKTTTTYMIKGMLEEAGIKTGLIGTIHIDTGARIIESKHTTPESLEIQGYLREMKDAGCQAAVIEVSSQALMLQRVEAIDFDLGVFTNLEEDHIGPKEHKNFAEYAYWKSTLFKKCKIGIINRDDPCKDLVLKGHTCDIETYGFEDGSDLRGGNFFHVRLPGKLGVEFRVKGSYNIDLVACIPGKFTCYNAMAA
;
A
#
# COMPACT_ATOMS: atom_id res chain seq x y z
N MET A 1 11.15 -24.61 3.30
CA MET A 1 10.07 -24.37 4.28
C MET A 1 8.78 -24.12 3.52
N PHE A 2 7.64 -24.59 4.04
CA PHE A 2 6.29 -24.37 3.48
C PHE A 2 5.43 -23.64 4.52
N VAL A 3 4.62 -22.67 4.09
CA VAL A 3 3.70 -21.92 4.97
C VAL A 3 2.28 -22.20 4.53
N CYS A 4 1.48 -22.75 5.44
CA CYS A 4 0.09 -23.11 5.20
C CYS A 4 -0.80 -21.86 5.24
N ILE A 5 -1.07 -21.26 4.09
CA ILE A 5 -1.96 -20.09 3.99
C ILE A 5 -3.39 -20.54 3.69
N LYS A 6 -4.32 -20.13 4.54
CA LYS A 6 -5.75 -20.29 4.26
C LYS A 6 -6.20 -19.21 3.27
N GLY A 7 -6.29 -19.58 2.02
CA GLY A 7 -6.71 -18.71 0.92
C GLY A 7 -8.24 -18.70 0.76
N THR A 8 -8.72 -17.92 -0.20
CA THR A 8 -10.18 -17.83 -0.52
C THR A 8 -10.72 -19.04 -1.27
N LEU A 9 -9.87 -19.77 -2.00
CA LEU A 9 -10.25 -20.93 -2.81
C LEU A 9 -9.76 -22.26 -2.24
N THR A 10 -8.61 -22.25 -1.57
CA THR A 10 -7.97 -23.46 -1.06
C THR A 10 -7.32 -23.18 0.30
N ASP A 11 -7.21 -24.24 1.10
CA ASP A 11 -6.49 -24.20 2.38
C ASP A 11 -5.11 -24.83 2.21
N GLY A 12 -4.06 -24.08 2.50
CA GLY A 12 -2.66 -24.52 2.43
C GLY A 12 -2.35 -25.69 3.35
N HIS A 13 -3.08 -25.85 4.45
CA HIS A 13 -2.87 -26.97 5.40
C HIS A 13 -3.11 -28.33 4.74
N LEU A 14 -4.00 -28.41 3.77
CA LEU A 14 -4.27 -29.64 2.98
C LEU A 14 -3.07 -30.08 2.14
N TYR A 15 -2.10 -29.21 1.93
CA TYR A 15 -0.91 -29.50 1.13
C TYR A 15 0.37 -29.73 1.95
N ALA A 16 0.26 -29.72 3.29
CA ALA A 16 1.42 -29.86 4.19
C ALA A 16 2.18 -31.17 3.95
N GLY A 17 1.49 -32.31 3.91
CA GLY A 17 2.09 -33.61 3.63
C GLY A 17 2.78 -33.66 2.27
N ARG A 18 2.11 -33.12 1.22
CA ARG A 18 2.67 -33.05 -0.13
C ARG A 18 3.89 -32.11 -0.22
N ALA A 19 3.92 -31.04 0.59
CA ALA A 19 5.09 -30.18 0.69
C ALA A 19 6.28 -30.90 1.34
N ALA A 20 6.01 -31.71 2.39
CA ALA A 20 7.00 -32.55 3.03
C ALA A 20 7.60 -33.59 2.06
N GLU A 21 6.76 -34.27 1.28
CA GLU A 21 7.20 -35.20 0.22
C GLU A 21 8.09 -34.53 -0.83
N ARG A 22 7.89 -33.25 -1.09
CA ARG A 22 8.71 -32.42 -1.98
C ARG A 22 9.95 -31.80 -1.32
N GLY A 23 10.28 -32.24 -0.11
CA GLY A 23 11.49 -31.84 0.59
C GLY A 23 11.37 -30.59 1.48
N ALA A 24 10.16 -30.20 1.87
CA ALA A 24 10.02 -29.16 2.89
C ALA A 24 10.54 -29.69 4.24
N ALA A 25 11.64 -29.13 4.72
CA ALA A 25 12.23 -29.49 6.01
C ALA A 25 11.44 -28.89 7.21
N ALA A 26 10.64 -27.85 6.97
CA ALA A 26 9.77 -27.25 7.98
C ALA A 26 8.44 -26.78 7.36
N VAL A 27 7.37 -26.88 8.16
CA VAL A 27 6.02 -26.42 7.80
C VAL A 27 5.51 -25.47 8.90
N VAL A 28 5.07 -24.29 8.49
CA VAL A 28 4.40 -23.31 9.36
C VAL A 28 2.90 -23.45 9.18
N CYS A 29 2.16 -23.65 10.25
CA CYS A 29 0.72 -23.92 10.24
C CYS A 29 0.00 -23.23 11.41
N SER A 30 -1.31 -23.02 11.27
CA SER A 30 -2.18 -22.57 12.35
C SER A 30 -3.13 -23.67 12.86
N GLU A 31 -3.28 -24.73 12.08
CA GLU A 31 -4.13 -25.89 12.40
C GLU A 31 -3.27 -27.16 12.52
N GLU A 32 -3.86 -28.24 13.02
CA GLU A 32 -3.19 -29.55 13.06
C GLU A 32 -2.95 -30.06 11.65
N ILE A 33 -1.75 -30.60 11.42
CA ILE A 33 -1.33 -31.16 10.13
C ILE A 33 -0.69 -32.52 10.33
N ASP A 34 -0.85 -33.41 9.37
CA ASP A 34 -0.16 -34.69 9.32
C ASP A 34 1.04 -34.60 8.38
N VAL A 35 2.23 -34.70 8.94
CA VAL A 35 3.51 -34.68 8.22
C VAL A 35 4.48 -35.67 8.85
N PRO A 36 5.45 -36.21 8.09
CA PRO A 36 6.46 -37.11 8.61
C PRO A 36 7.25 -36.52 9.79
N ALA A 37 7.63 -37.36 10.76
CA ALA A 37 8.27 -36.94 12.00
C ALA A 37 9.59 -36.18 11.85
N GLN A 38 10.27 -36.31 10.73
CA GLN A 38 11.48 -35.55 10.40
C GLN A 38 11.23 -34.12 9.97
N VAL A 39 9.97 -33.73 9.71
CA VAL A 39 9.61 -32.37 9.29
C VAL A 39 9.35 -31.53 10.55
N THR A 40 10.02 -30.40 10.66
CA THR A 40 9.78 -29.47 11.76
C THR A 40 8.43 -28.77 11.58
N VAL A 41 7.52 -28.93 12.55
CA VAL A 41 6.23 -28.23 12.56
C VAL A 41 6.35 -26.98 13.43
N ILE A 42 6.02 -25.82 12.86
CA ILE A 42 6.02 -24.53 13.54
C ILE A 42 4.56 -24.06 13.62
N LYS A 43 3.95 -24.18 14.80
CA LYS A 43 2.56 -23.78 15.03
C LYS A 43 2.50 -22.30 15.40
N VAL A 44 1.68 -21.52 14.71
CA VAL A 44 1.47 -20.08 14.90
C VAL A 44 -0.02 -19.77 14.92
N GLU A 45 -0.41 -18.63 15.48
CA GLU A 45 -1.81 -18.19 15.49
C GLU A 45 -2.28 -17.74 14.11
N ASP A 46 -1.41 -17.04 13.38
CA ASP A 46 -1.70 -16.49 12.05
C ASP A 46 -0.52 -16.71 11.11
N THR A 47 -0.73 -17.59 10.13
CA THR A 47 0.29 -17.96 9.15
C THR A 47 0.59 -16.85 8.14
N LYS A 48 -0.36 -15.92 7.87
CA LYS A 48 -0.13 -14.78 6.98
C LYS A 48 0.80 -13.76 7.65
N LYS A 49 0.52 -13.46 8.92
CA LYS A 49 1.38 -12.60 9.74
C LYS A 49 2.78 -13.21 9.87
N ALA A 50 2.84 -14.50 10.18
CA ALA A 50 4.10 -15.22 10.27
C ALA A 50 4.90 -15.17 8.97
N LEU A 51 4.24 -15.37 7.81
CA LEU A 51 4.89 -15.26 6.50
C LEU A 51 5.46 -13.85 6.27
N ALA A 52 4.71 -12.80 6.60
CA ALA A 52 5.17 -11.42 6.41
C ALA A 52 6.42 -11.11 7.26
N LEU A 53 6.40 -11.51 8.54
CA LEU A 53 7.52 -11.31 9.46
C LEU A 53 8.76 -12.15 9.07
N MET A 54 8.55 -13.40 8.67
CA MET A 54 9.64 -14.26 8.18
C MET A 54 10.25 -13.73 6.87
N ALA A 55 9.42 -13.20 5.97
CA ALA A 55 9.89 -12.57 4.75
C ALA A 55 10.75 -11.33 5.05
N ALA A 56 10.29 -10.46 5.95
CA ALA A 56 11.06 -9.28 6.36
C ALA A 56 12.41 -9.70 6.98
N SER A 57 12.40 -10.68 7.87
CA SER A 57 13.63 -11.22 8.49
C SER A 57 14.57 -11.82 7.43
N LEU A 58 14.05 -12.59 6.47
CA LEU A 58 14.85 -13.20 5.40
C LEU A 58 15.58 -12.14 4.56
N TYR A 59 14.94 -11.01 4.30
CA TYR A 59 15.50 -9.92 3.50
C TYR A 59 16.16 -8.81 4.34
N GLY A 60 16.31 -9.01 5.67
CA GLY A 60 17.01 -8.10 6.56
C GLY A 60 16.27 -6.79 6.84
N TRP A 61 14.93 -6.84 6.94
CA TRP A 61 14.04 -5.71 7.29
C TRP A 61 14.23 -4.47 6.42
N PRO A 62 14.19 -4.58 5.09
CA PRO A 62 14.55 -3.49 4.18
C PRO A 62 13.66 -2.25 4.32
N ALA A 63 12.42 -2.41 4.80
CA ALA A 63 11.52 -1.29 5.05
C ALA A 63 12.02 -0.33 6.14
N GLU A 64 12.82 -0.81 7.10
CA GLU A 64 13.38 0.02 8.18
C GLU A 64 14.54 0.92 7.69
N GLU A 65 15.08 0.62 6.51
CA GLU A 65 16.24 1.32 5.94
C GLU A 65 15.87 2.41 4.91
N MET A 66 14.58 2.62 4.64
CA MET A 66 14.05 3.58 3.67
C MET A 66 12.81 4.29 4.23
N LYS A 67 12.41 5.40 3.60
CA LYS A 67 11.11 6.02 3.86
C LYS A 67 10.01 5.28 3.10
N ILE A 68 9.00 4.77 3.79
CA ILE A 68 7.92 3.99 3.18
C ILE A 68 6.62 4.79 3.19
N ILE A 69 6.06 4.98 1.99
CA ILE A 69 4.81 5.72 1.78
C ILE A 69 3.76 4.74 1.25
N GLY A 70 2.67 4.57 1.99
CA GLY A 70 1.54 3.73 1.60
C GLY A 70 0.38 4.57 1.08
N VAL A 71 -0.16 4.26 -0.09
CA VAL A 71 -1.31 4.96 -0.66
C VAL A 71 -2.49 4.02 -0.75
N THR A 72 -3.59 4.35 -0.06
CA THR A 72 -4.85 3.58 -0.09
C THR A 72 -6.02 4.46 -0.54
N GLY A 73 -7.10 3.82 -0.93
CA GLY A 73 -8.34 4.44 -1.42
C GLY A 73 -9.02 3.56 -2.45
N THR A 74 -10.20 3.96 -2.89
CA THR A 74 -10.89 3.25 -3.97
C THR A 74 -10.25 3.59 -5.31
N LYS A 75 -10.14 4.87 -5.63
CA LYS A 75 -9.56 5.40 -6.88
C LYS A 75 -8.40 6.34 -6.61
N GLY A 76 -7.59 6.61 -7.62
CA GLY A 76 -6.50 7.58 -7.54
C GLY A 76 -5.18 7.05 -6.97
N LYS A 77 -5.12 5.86 -6.38
CA LYS A 77 -3.89 5.27 -5.84
C LYS A 77 -2.72 5.34 -6.82
N THR A 78 -2.89 4.74 -7.98
CA THR A 78 -1.85 4.71 -9.03
C THR A 78 -1.38 6.11 -9.42
N THR A 79 -2.31 7.03 -9.72
CA THR A 79 -1.95 8.40 -10.08
C THR A 79 -1.17 9.09 -8.97
N THR A 80 -1.65 8.97 -7.71
CA THR A 80 -0.99 9.58 -6.55
C THR A 80 0.39 8.99 -6.31
N THR A 81 0.57 7.65 -6.39
CA THR A 81 1.89 7.02 -6.21
C THR A 81 2.91 7.47 -7.25
N TYR A 82 2.48 7.64 -8.51
CA TYR A 82 3.34 8.17 -9.57
C TYR A 82 3.69 9.65 -9.35
N MET A 83 2.73 10.45 -8.86
CA MET A 83 2.99 11.86 -8.54
C MET A 83 4.00 11.97 -7.37
N ILE A 84 3.80 11.21 -6.29
CA ILE A 84 4.74 11.17 -5.15
C ILE A 84 6.13 10.75 -5.63
N LYS A 85 6.24 9.63 -6.38
CA LYS A 85 7.53 9.17 -6.92
C LYS A 85 8.19 10.25 -7.76
N GLY A 86 7.45 10.86 -8.71
CA GLY A 86 7.99 11.89 -9.60
C GLY A 86 8.49 13.12 -8.83
N MET A 87 7.75 13.58 -7.81
CA MET A 87 8.18 14.72 -6.98
C MET A 87 9.42 14.40 -6.14
N LEU A 88 9.49 13.21 -5.54
CA LEU A 88 10.66 12.78 -4.78
C LEU A 88 11.90 12.65 -5.67
N GLU A 89 11.76 12.09 -6.87
CA GLU A 89 12.88 11.98 -7.83
C GLU A 89 13.34 13.33 -8.36
N GLU A 90 12.43 14.27 -8.61
CA GLU A 90 12.79 15.64 -8.98
C GLU A 90 13.52 16.36 -7.84
N ALA A 91 13.21 16.03 -6.59
CA ALA A 91 13.92 16.49 -5.41
C ALA A 91 15.27 15.75 -5.16
N GLY A 92 15.68 14.85 -6.06
CA GLY A 92 16.92 14.08 -5.94
C GLY A 92 16.84 12.86 -5.01
N ILE A 93 15.63 12.47 -4.58
CA ILE A 93 15.40 11.31 -3.71
C ILE A 93 15.05 10.11 -4.59
N LYS A 94 16.01 9.21 -4.80
CA LYS A 94 15.78 7.98 -5.57
C LYS A 94 14.69 7.14 -4.91
N THR A 95 13.63 6.84 -5.65
CA THR A 95 12.39 6.28 -5.11
C THR A 95 11.94 5.04 -5.88
N GLY A 96 11.70 3.95 -5.14
CA GLY A 96 11.07 2.75 -5.66
C GLY A 96 9.55 2.87 -5.72
N LEU A 97 8.89 2.02 -6.52
CA LEU A 97 7.44 1.97 -6.65
C LEU A 97 6.94 0.52 -6.67
N ILE A 98 5.90 0.25 -5.89
CA ILE A 98 5.11 -0.99 -5.99
C ILE A 98 3.67 -0.60 -6.29
N GLY A 99 3.15 -0.94 -7.46
CA GLY A 99 1.80 -0.54 -7.85
C GLY A 99 1.18 -1.41 -8.94
N THR A 100 -0.02 -1.01 -9.35
CA THR A 100 -0.87 -1.78 -10.28
C THR A 100 -0.24 -1.95 -11.65
N ILE A 101 0.47 -0.95 -12.18
CA ILE A 101 1.01 -0.98 -13.54
C ILE A 101 2.34 -1.73 -13.57
N HIS A 102 3.28 -1.35 -12.72
CA HIS A 102 4.58 -1.98 -12.63
C HIS A 102 5.17 -1.83 -11.22
N ILE A 103 6.23 -2.57 -10.99
CA ILE A 103 7.12 -2.44 -9.85
C ILE A 103 8.45 -1.89 -10.38
N ASP A 104 8.89 -0.76 -9.82
CA ASP A 104 10.18 -0.15 -10.11
C ASP A 104 11.08 -0.29 -8.88
N THR A 105 12.09 -1.13 -8.98
CA THR A 105 13.05 -1.38 -7.90
C THR A 105 14.22 -0.39 -7.90
N GLY A 106 14.23 0.58 -8.81
CA GLY A 106 15.38 1.46 -9.03
C GLY A 106 16.58 0.79 -9.72
N ALA A 107 16.54 -0.54 -9.85
CA ALA A 107 17.47 -1.35 -10.66
C ALA A 107 16.80 -1.89 -11.92
N ARG A 108 15.52 -2.22 -11.85
CA ARG A 108 14.72 -2.76 -12.96
C ARG A 108 13.23 -2.42 -12.79
N ILE A 109 12.50 -2.49 -13.92
CA ILE A 109 11.05 -2.36 -13.97
C ILE A 109 10.45 -3.73 -14.28
N ILE A 110 9.46 -4.14 -13.50
CA ILE A 110 8.79 -5.44 -13.58
C ILE A 110 7.29 -5.20 -13.77
N GLU A 111 6.67 -5.88 -14.72
CA GLU A 111 5.22 -5.85 -14.89
C GLU A 111 4.52 -6.40 -13.63
N SER A 112 3.56 -5.67 -13.12
CA SER A 112 2.85 -6.05 -11.90
C SER A 112 1.75 -7.07 -12.20
N LYS A 113 1.65 -8.10 -11.35
CA LYS A 113 0.55 -9.08 -11.39
C LYS A 113 -0.59 -8.70 -10.44
N HIS A 114 -0.30 -7.91 -9.44
CA HIS A 114 -1.22 -7.49 -8.39
C HIS A 114 -0.92 -6.05 -7.97
N THR A 115 -1.94 -5.28 -7.64
CA THR A 115 -1.76 -3.91 -7.09
C THR A 115 -0.78 -3.90 -5.92
N THR A 116 -0.88 -4.89 -5.05
CA THR A 116 0.03 -5.10 -3.92
C THR A 116 0.43 -6.58 -3.93
N PRO A 117 1.67 -6.94 -4.21
CA PRO A 117 2.16 -8.32 -4.26
C PRO A 117 2.05 -9.07 -2.93
N GLU A 118 2.41 -10.35 -2.91
CA GLU A 118 2.49 -11.14 -1.69
C GLU A 118 3.66 -10.68 -0.80
N SER A 119 3.56 -10.92 0.52
CA SER A 119 4.53 -10.38 1.49
C SER A 119 5.99 -10.77 1.19
N LEU A 120 6.24 -11.99 0.73
CA LEU A 120 7.59 -12.43 0.35
C LEU A 120 8.15 -11.63 -0.85
N GLU A 121 7.30 -11.37 -1.85
CA GLU A 121 7.68 -10.60 -3.04
C GLU A 121 7.93 -9.13 -2.67
N ILE A 122 7.05 -8.53 -1.84
CA ILE A 122 7.22 -7.15 -1.38
C ILE A 122 8.58 -6.97 -0.69
N GLN A 123 8.92 -7.84 0.26
CA GLN A 123 10.19 -7.74 0.99
C GLN A 123 11.39 -7.93 0.05
N GLY A 124 11.29 -8.83 -0.93
CA GLY A 124 12.31 -8.99 -1.97
C GLY A 124 12.49 -7.72 -2.81
N TYR A 125 11.40 -7.08 -3.23
CA TYR A 125 11.47 -5.83 -3.99
C TYR A 125 12.00 -4.67 -3.14
N LEU A 126 11.62 -4.56 -1.88
CA LEU A 126 12.17 -3.56 -0.96
C LEU A 126 13.68 -3.76 -0.75
N ARG A 127 14.15 -5.02 -0.67
CA ARG A 127 15.59 -5.32 -0.61
C ARG A 127 16.30 -4.88 -1.88
N GLU A 128 15.76 -5.19 -3.07
CA GLU A 128 16.31 -4.73 -4.34
C GLU A 128 16.35 -3.18 -4.42
N MET A 129 15.29 -2.49 -3.97
CA MET A 129 15.24 -1.03 -3.91
C MET A 129 16.36 -0.46 -3.04
N LYS A 130 16.54 -1.03 -1.85
CA LYS A 130 17.60 -0.61 -0.93
C LYS A 130 18.97 -0.83 -1.54
N ASP A 131 19.23 -2.00 -2.12
CA ASP A 131 20.52 -2.33 -2.76
C ASP A 131 20.79 -1.47 -3.99
N ALA A 132 19.73 -1.03 -4.69
CA ALA A 132 19.82 -0.07 -5.78
C ALA A 132 20.03 1.38 -5.32
N GLY A 133 20.05 1.65 -4.01
CA GLY A 133 20.24 2.99 -3.44
C GLY A 133 18.98 3.84 -3.38
N CYS A 134 17.79 3.24 -3.42
CA CYS A 134 16.55 3.97 -3.16
C CYS A 134 16.52 4.44 -1.70
N GLN A 135 16.10 5.67 -1.50
CA GLN A 135 15.93 6.31 -0.18
C GLN A 135 14.48 6.28 0.28
N ALA A 136 13.55 6.10 -0.66
CA ALA A 136 12.13 5.96 -0.42
C ALA A 136 11.51 4.86 -1.27
N ALA A 137 10.37 4.32 -0.82
CA ALA A 137 9.51 3.45 -1.61
C ALA A 137 8.05 3.87 -1.46
N VAL A 138 7.33 3.94 -2.57
CA VAL A 138 5.90 4.25 -2.61
C VAL A 138 5.13 2.99 -2.97
N ILE A 139 4.13 2.63 -2.17
CA ILE A 139 3.40 1.37 -2.30
C ILE A 139 1.91 1.65 -2.44
N GLU A 140 1.29 1.15 -3.50
CA GLU A 140 -0.17 1.06 -3.56
C GLU A 140 -0.65 -0.02 -2.59
N VAL A 141 -1.40 0.38 -1.55
CA VAL A 141 -1.89 -0.53 -0.51
C VAL A 141 -3.39 -0.79 -0.73
N SER A 142 -3.71 -1.94 -1.29
CA SER A 142 -5.10 -2.38 -1.48
C SER A 142 -5.72 -2.86 -0.17
N SER A 143 -7.05 -2.78 -0.05
CA SER A 143 -7.77 -3.33 1.11
C SER A 143 -7.57 -4.83 1.27
N GLN A 144 -7.47 -5.56 0.15
CA GLN A 144 -7.14 -6.99 0.18
C GLN A 144 -5.74 -7.27 0.72
N ALA A 145 -4.75 -6.43 0.39
CA ALA A 145 -3.40 -6.58 0.93
C ALA A 145 -3.36 -6.40 2.44
N LEU A 146 -4.15 -5.46 2.97
CA LEU A 146 -4.32 -5.26 4.41
C LEU A 146 -5.05 -6.45 5.05
N MET A 147 -6.14 -6.92 4.44
CA MET A 147 -6.90 -8.09 4.91
C MET A 147 -6.07 -9.38 4.89
N LEU A 148 -5.22 -9.54 3.89
CA LEU A 148 -4.35 -10.71 3.73
C LEU A 148 -2.98 -10.51 4.40
N GLN A 149 -2.81 -9.42 5.15
CA GLN A 149 -1.59 -9.10 5.92
C GLN A 149 -0.30 -9.05 5.08
N ARG A 150 -0.41 -8.72 3.78
CA ARG A 150 0.74 -8.68 2.86
C ARG A 150 1.77 -7.62 3.25
N VAL A 151 1.31 -6.54 3.90
CA VAL A 151 2.13 -5.43 4.38
C VAL A 151 2.30 -5.43 5.91
N GLU A 152 2.06 -6.56 6.58
CA GLU A 152 2.06 -6.63 8.05
C GLU A 152 3.43 -6.30 8.66
N ALA A 153 4.51 -6.66 8.00
CA ALA A 153 5.87 -6.38 8.44
C ALA A 153 6.42 -5.03 7.92
N ILE A 154 5.53 -4.07 7.63
CA ILE A 154 5.91 -2.73 7.15
C ILE A 154 5.28 -1.68 8.06
N ASP A 155 6.11 -0.85 8.67
CA ASP A 155 5.69 0.40 9.29
C ASP A 155 5.89 1.53 8.28
N PHE A 156 4.80 2.24 7.98
CA PHE A 156 4.82 3.32 7.00
C PHE A 156 5.22 4.64 7.67
N ASP A 157 6.09 5.42 7.02
CA ASP A 157 6.32 6.80 7.45
C ASP A 157 5.08 7.66 7.14
N LEU A 158 4.50 7.50 5.94
CA LEU A 158 3.29 8.20 5.53
C LEU A 158 2.21 7.20 5.04
N GLY A 159 0.97 7.41 5.47
CA GLY A 159 -0.22 6.75 4.95
C GLY A 159 -1.12 7.76 4.24
N VAL A 160 -1.38 7.58 2.95
CA VAL A 160 -2.19 8.51 2.15
C VAL A 160 -3.56 7.90 1.88
N PHE A 161 -4.63 8.64 2.18
CA PHE A 161 -6.00 8.29 1.85
C PHE A 161 -6.56 9.17 0.75
N THR A 162 -6.92 8.59 -0.39
CA THR A 162 -7.45 9.33 -1.53
C THR A 162 -8.98 9.50 -1.49
N ASN A 163 -9.73 8.42 -1.40
CA ASN A 163 -11.20 8.38 -1.33
C ASN A 163 -11.72 6.99 -0.97
N LEU A 164 -13.01 6.91 -0.60
CA LEU A 164 -13.71 5.66 -0.34
C LEU A 164 -15.11 5.67 -0.96
N GLU A 165 -15.33 4.80 -1.94
CA GLU A 165 -16.61 4.54 -2.59
C GLU A 165 -16.93 3.05 -2.51
N GLU A 166 -18.20 2.66 -2.71
CA GLU A 166 -18.57 1.25 -2.80
C GLU A 166 -17.88 0.57 -3.98
N ASP A 167 -17.00 -0.36 -3.67
CA ASP A 167 -16.24 -1.16 -4.62
C ASP A 167 -15.71 -2.41 -3.92
N HIS A 168 -15.27 -3.41 -4.67
CA HIS A 168 -14.68 -4.63 -4.11
C HIS A 168 -15.56 -5.36 -3.07
N ILE A 169 -16.88 -5.37 -3.26
CA ILE A 169 -17.83 -6.10 -2.42
C ILE A 169 -18.33 -7.31 -3.19
N GLY A 170 -18.03 -8.51 -2.70
CA GLY A 170 -18.42 -9.74 -3.37
C GLY A 170 -17.90 -11.00 -2.70
N PRO A 171 -18.30 -12.20 -3.19
CA PRO A 171 -17.97 -13.48 -2.54
C PRO A 171 -16.48 -13.79 -2.40
N LYS A 172 -15.62 -13.16 -3.21
CA LYS A 172 -14.16 -13.34 -3.20
C LYS A 172 -13.41 -12.08 -2.73
N GLU A 173 -14.14 -11.07 -2.29
CA GLU A 173 -13.63 -9.78 -1.87
C GLU A 173 -14.11 -9.48 -0.44
N HIS A 174 -14.55 -8.26 -0.16
CA HIS A 174 -15.11 -7.91 1.14
C HIS A 174 -16.59 -8.27 1.24
N LYS A 175 -17.02 -8.66 2.43
CA LYS A 175 -18.43 -9.08 2.69
C LYS A 175 -19.40 -7.90 2.53
N ASN A 176 -18.96 -6.70 2.86
CA ASN A 176 -19.72 -5.46 2.81
C ASN A 176 -18.82 -4.23 2.86
N PHE A 177 -19.42 -3.06 2.66
CA PHE A 177 -18.71 -1.78 2.69
C PHE A 177 -18.00 -1.48 4.02
N ALA A 178 -18.59 -1.88 5.14
CA ALA A 178 -17.99 -1.66 6.46
C ALA A 178 -16.69 -2.44 6.64
N GLU A 179 -16.63 -3.69 6.16
CA GLU A 179 -15.41 -4.48 6.14
C GLU A 179 -14.35 -3.88 5.20
N TYR A 180 -14.76 -3.41 4.03
CA TYR A 180 -13.89 -2.74 3.08
C TYR A 180 -13.25 -1.48 3.67
N ALA A 181 -14.06 -0.63 4.32
CA ALA A 181 -13.61 0.56 5.02
C ALA A 181 -12.67 0.21 6.19
N TYR A 182 -13.05 -0.79 6.99
CA TYR A 182 -12.24 -1.28 8.11
C TYR A 182 -10.83 -1.66 7.66
N TRP A 183 -10.70 -2.47 6.61
CA TRP A 183 -9.37 -2.89 6.17
C TRP A 183 -8.52 -1.70 5.70
N LYS A 184 -9.09 -0.74 4.97
CA LYS A 184 -8.36 0.47 4.61
C LYS A 184 -7.92 1.29 5.83
N SER A 185 -8.76 1.34 6.88
CA SER A 185 -8.43 2.06 8.12
C SER A 185 -7.18 1.50 8.82
N THR A 186 -6.87 0.22 8.61
CA THR A 186 -5.72 -0.41 9.27
C THR A 186 -4.37 0.17 8.82
N LEU A 187 -4.27 0.80 7.65
CA LEU A 187 -3.08 1.53 7.23
C LEU A 187 -2.74 2.65 8.22
N PHE A 188 -3.77 3.35 8.75
CA PHE A 188 -3.61 4.49 9.66
C PHE A 188 -3.33 4.08 11.12
N LYS A 189 -3.22 2.78 11.37
CA LYS A 189 -2.66 2.19 12.59
C LYS A 189 -1.21 1.76 12.43
N LYS A 190 -0.68 1.85 11.20
CA LYS A 190 0.65 1.37 10.80
C LYS A 190 1.49 2.47 10.14
N CYS A 191 1.04 3.72 10.14
CA CYS A 191 1.82 4.85 9.66
C CYS A 191 2.08 5.85 10.80
N LYS A 192 3.12 6.67 10.62
CA LYS A 192 3.46 7.76 11.55
C LYS A 192 2.58 8.98 11.32
N ILE A 193 2.35 9.33 10.05
CA ILE A 193 1.53 10.47 9.63
C ILE A 193 0.52 9.98 8.59
N GLY A 194 -0.75 10.33 8.76
CA GLY A 194 -1.84 10.08 7.82
C GLY A 194 -2.19 11.35 7.04
N ILE A 195 -2.09 11.30 5.71
CA ILE A 195 -2.48 12.36 4.78
C ILE A 195 -3.90 12.06 4.28
N ILE A 196 -4.87 12.83 4.72
CA ILE A 196 -6.29 12.48 4.62
C ILE A 196 -7.05 13.45 3.73
N ASN A 197 -7.77 12.92 2.75
CA ASN A 197 -8.75 13.70 1.99
C ASN A 197 -9.92 14.12 2.92
N ARG A 198 -9.93 15.39 3.31
CA ARG A 198 -10.95 15.94 4.22
C ARG A 198 -12.34 15.98 3.60
N ASP A 199 -12.41 16.15 2.30
CA ASP A 199 -13.67 16.29 1.56
C ASP A 199 -14.36 14.93 1.33
N ASP A 200 -13.69 13.81 1.62
CA ASP A 200 -14.29 12.49 1.47
C ASP A 200 -15.31 12.23 2.62
N PRO A 201 -16.56 11.89 2.29
CA PRO A 201 -17.61 11.68 3.30
C PRO A 201 -17.34 10.48 4.22
N CYS A 202 -16.48 9.56 3.78
CA CYS A 202 -16.13 8.34 4.52
C CYS A 202 -14.82 8.46 5.32
N LYS A 203 -14.20 9.65 5.39
CA LYS A 203 -12.94 9.86 6.12
C LYS A 203 -12.98 9.38 7.57
N ASP A 204 -14.10 9.60 8.26
CA ASP A 204 -14.26 9.22 9.68
C ASP A 204 -14.28 7.69 9.85
N LEU A 205 -14.76 6.94 8.86
CA LEU A 205 -14.70 5.48 8.85
C LEU A 205 -13.25 5.00 8.71
N VAL A 206 -12.47 5.67 7.86
CA VAL A 206 -11.06 5.33 7.61
C VAL A 206 -10.18 5.74 8.80
N LEU A 207 -10.52 6.83 9.48
CA LEU A 207 -9.79 7.29 10.67
C LEU A 207 -10.18 6.56 11.95
N LYS A 208 -11.16 5.66 11.91
CA LYS A 208 -11.61 4.95 13.11
C LYS A 208 -10.49 4.13 13.76
N GLY A 209 -10.05 4.58 14.93
CA GLY A 209 -9.00 3.92 15.71
C GLY A 209 -7.59 4.09 15.12
N HIS A 210 -7.34 5.15 14.33
CA HIS A 210 -5.99 5.53 13.90
C HIS A 210 -5.11 5.85 15.11
N THR A 211 -3.80 5.73 14.92
CA THR A 211 -2.78 6.00 15.96
C THR A 211 -1.71 6.98 15.47
N CYS A 212 -1.82 7.44 14.25
CA CYS A 212 -0.90 8.37 13.59
C CYS A 212 -1.32 9.83 13.79
N ASP A 213 -0.39 10.75 13.59
CA ASP A 213 -0.69 12.16 13.41
C ASP A 213 -1.44 12.36 12.09
N ILE A 214 -2.35 13.33 12.04
CA ILE A 214 -3.20 13.56 10.86
C ILE A 214 -2.89 14.91 10.25
N GLU A 215 -2.62 14.91 8.96
CA GLU A 215 -2.64 16.09 8.09
C GLU A 215 -3.74 15.93 7.04
N THR A 216 -4.46 17.00 6.76
CA THR A 216 -5.62 16.97 5.88
C THR A 216 -5.42 17.80 4.64
N TYR A 217 -5.96 17.31 3.52
CA TYR A 217 -6.03 18.08 2.28
C TYR A 217 -7.46 18.06 1.70
N GLY A 218 -7.80 19.07 0.93
CA GLY A 218 -9.12 19.16 0.29
C GLY A 218 -9.44 20.58 -0.17
N PHE A 219 -10.67 20.80 -0.62
CA PHE A 219 -11.19 22.11 -1.02
C PHE A 219 -12.04 22.76 0.08
N GLU A 220 -12.54 21.95 1.03
CA GLU A 220 -13.33 22.43 2.14
C GLU A 220 -12.50 23.27 3.14
N ASP A 221 -13.19 24.19 3.81
CA ASP A 221 -12.58 25.00 4.87
C ASP A 221 -12.07 24.13 6.02
N GLY A 222 -10.90 24.48 6.54
CA GLY A 222 -10.28 23.79 7.67
C GLY A 222 -9.39 22.59 7.25
N SER A 223 -9.13 22.39 5.96
CA SER A 223 -8.03 21.52 5.50
C SER A 223 -6.69 22.19 5.77
N ASP A 224 -5.69 21.41 6.23
CA ASP A 224 -4.33 21.92 6.46
C ASP A 224 -3.66 22.34 5.14
N LEU A 225 -3.97 21.60 4.07
CA LEU A 225 -3.62 21.95 2.69
C LEU A 225 -4.91 22.14 1.89
N ARG A 226 -5.24 23.40 1.58
CA ARG A 226 -6.51 23.74 0.93
C ARG A 226 -6.33 24.11 -0.54
N GLY A 227 -7.02 23.39 -1.43
CA GLY A 227 -7.16 23.75 -2.84
C GLY A 227 -8.10 24.92 -3.03
N GLY A 228 -7.68 25.90 -3.87
CA GLY A 228 -8.54 26.98 -4.36
C GLY A 228 -9.26 26.59 -5.65
N ASN A 229 -9.82 27.62 -6.33
CA ASN A 229 -10.42 27.40 -7.64
C ASN A 229 -9.41 26.78 -8.60
N PHE A 230 -9.87 25.81 -9.36
CA PHE A 230 -9.08 25.19 -10.43
C PHE A 230 -9.59 25.58 -11.82
N PHE A 231 -8.68 25.64 -12.76
CA PHE A 231 -8.96 25.97 -14.16
C PHE A 231 -8.38 24.89 -15.07
N HIS A 232 -9.10 24.58 -16.15
CA HIS A 232 -8.54 23.73 -17.19
C HIS A 232 -7.56 24.55 -18.02
N VAL A 233 -6.36 24.03 -18.21
CA VAL A 233 -5.30 24.69 -18.98
C VAL A 233 -4.87 23.82 -20.16
N ARG A 234 -4.52 24.50 -21.26
CA ARG A 234 -3.92 23.82 -22.41
C ARG A 234 -2.41 23.93 -22.30
N LEU A 235 -1.78 22.78 -22.17
CA LEU A 235 -0.33 22.63 -22.19
C LEU A 235 0.13 22.13 -23.56
N PRO A 236 1.42 22.26 -23.93
CA PRO A 236 1.92 21.72 -25.19
C PRO A 236 1.57 20.22 -25.35
N GLY A 237 0.72 19.90 -26.34
CA GLY A 237 0.31 18.52 -26.64
C GLY A 237 -0.65 17.85 -25.65
N LYS A 238 -1.14 18.53 -24.62
CA LYS A 238 -2.03 17.94 -23.60
C LYS A 238 -2.93 18.96 -22.91
N LEU A 239 -3.95 18.46 -22.21
CA LEU A 239 -4.79 19.25 -21.31
C LEU A 239 -4.37 18.97 -19.87
N GLY A 240 -4.55 19.96 -19.01
CA GLY A 240 -4.25 19.87 -17.60
C GLY A 240 -5.19 20.69 -16.73
N VAL A 241 -4.86 20.78 -15.48
CA VAL A 241 -5.51 21.66 -14.50
C VAL A 241 -4.45 22.52 -13.80
N GLU A 242 -4.80 23.77 -13.56
CA GLU A 242 -4.04 24.71 -12.73
C GLU A 242 -4.90 25.12 -11.54
N PHE A 243 -4.32 25.14 -10.35
CA PHE A 243 -5.01 25.54 -9.14
C PHE A 243 -4.01 26.01 -8.08
N ARG A 244 -4.49 26.87 -7.20
CA ARG A 244 -3.68 27.34 -6.06
C ARG A 244 -3.97 26.52 -4.83
N VAL A 245 -2.91 26.18 -4.10
CA VAL A 245 -2.99 25.54 -2.80
C VAL A 245 -2.53 26.52 -1.72
N LYS A 246 -3.24 26.53 -0.58
CA LYS A 246 -2.97 27.37 0.59
C LYS A 246 -2.97 26.52 1.86
N GLY A 247 -2.33 27.01 2.89
CA GLY A 247 -2.26 26.36 4.21
C GLY A 247 -0.80 26.16 4.62
N SER A 248 -0.41 24.92 4.90
CA SER A 248 0.99 24.58 5.22
C SER A 248 1.97 25.06 4.15
N TYR A 249 1.50 25.13 2.89
CA TYR A 249 2.21 25.70 1.74
C TYR A 249 1.30 26.65 0.96
N ASN A 250 1.90 27.63 0.28
CA ASN A 250 1.20 28.51 -0.65
C ASN A 250 1.88 28.38 -2.01
N ILE A 251 1.28 27.60 -2.92
CA ILE A 251 1.87 27.26 -4.20
C ILE A 251 0.80 27.18 -5.29
N ASP A 252 1.15 27.57 -6.50
CA ASP A 252 0.36 27.32 -7.70
C ASP A 252 0.83 25.99 -8.34
N LEU A 253 -0.11 25.06 -8.51
CA LEU A 253 0.14 23.74 -9.05
C LEU A 253 -0.45 23.61 -10.45
N VAL A 254 0.30 22.97 -11.34
CA VAL A 254 -0.16 22.56 -12.66
C VAL A 254 0.01 21.07 -12.81
N ALA A 255 -1.10 20.37 -13.04
CA ALA A 255 -1.08 18.93 -13.29
C ALA A 255 -1.53 18.63 -14.72
N CYS A 256 -0.85 17.70 -15.38
CA CYS A 256 -1.00 17.40 -16.81
C CYS A 256 -2.15 16.41 -17.12
N ILE A 257 -3.09 16.24 -16.21
CA ILE A 257 -4.29 15.40 -16.38
C ILE A 257 -5.50 16.28 -16.06
N PRO A 258 -6.52 16.36 -16.94
CA PRO A 258 -7.69 17.19 -16.69
C PRO A 258 -8.60 16.58 -15.60
N GLY A 259 -9.35 17.44 -14.90
CA GLY A 259 -10.37 17.03 -13.94
C GLY A 259 -10.05 17.35 -12.49
N LYS A 260 -11.11 17.61 -11.69
CA LYS A 260 -11.00 17.98 -10.27
C LYS A 260 -10.31 16.90 -9.43
N PHE A 261 -10.52 15.62 -9.77
CA PHE A 261 -9.87 14.50 -9.08
C PHE A 261 -8.33 14.56 -9.15
N THR A 262 -7.78 15.14 -10.24
CA THR A 262 -6.35 15.35 -10.37
C THR A 262 -5.82 16.35 -9.36
N CYS A 263 -6.62 17.37 -9.03
CA CYS A 263 -6.25 18.32 -7.98
C CYS A 263 -6.13 17.63 -6.61
N TYR A 264 -7.08 16.72 -6.29
CA TYR A 264 -6.99 15.92 -5.06
C TYR A 264 -5.76 15.02 -5.05
N ASN A 265 -5.48 14.31 -6.15
CA ASN A 265 -4.31 13.43 -6.23
C ASN A 265 -2.99 14.22 -6.10
N ALA A 266 -2.94 15.43 -6.68
CA ALA A 266 -1.76 16.29 -6.60
C ALA A 266 -1.58 16.94 -5.22
N MET A 267 -2.67 17.22 -4.49
CA MET A 267 -2.58 17.69 -3.10
C MET A 267 -2.19 16.56 -2.14
N ALA A 268 -2.59 15.33 -2.46
CA ALA A 268 -2.24 14.14 -1.67
C ALA A 268 -0.77 13.74 -1.81
N ALA A 269 -0.16 14.10 -2.93
CA ALA A 269 1.22 13.81 -3.27
C ALA A 269 2.18 14.87 -2.74
#